data_58f6a198b51cafef0b61d1563b88d79c
#
_entry.id   58f6a198b51cafef0b61d1563b88d79c
#
_cell.length_a   1.000
_cell.length_b   1.000
_cell.length_c   1.000
_cell.angle_alpha   90.00
_cell.angle_beta   90.00
_cell.angle_gamma   90.00
#
_symmetry.space_group_name_H-M   'P 1'
#
loop_
_entity.id
_entity.type
_entity.pdbx_description
1 polymer ?
#
loop_
_entity_poly.entity_id
_entity_poly.type
_entity_poly.pdbx_seq_one_letter_code
_entity_poly.pdbx_strand_id
1 'polypeptide(L)'
;MHPVSGRKVLFVNPQFTVAIKSMDERESRSLLDILFQQAQVPEYQFRHHWAPHTLIMWDNRSTQHYAVNDYFPQRRYMERVTIKGGPVEGVERADPESVRKAIRRAIGKPKSAHGKPQAPITPETAKV
;
A
#
# COMPACT_ATOMS: atom_id res chain seq x y z
N MET A 1 4.91 10.25 -10.40
CA MET A 1 4.22 11.41 -9.77
C MET A 1 2.79 11.48 -10.25
N HIS A 2 1.86 11.83 -9.39
CA HIS A 2 0.48 12.08 -9.80
C HIS A 2 0.38 13.44 -10.50
N PRO A 3 -0.10 13.52 -11.75
CA PRO A 3 0.03 14.74 -12.56
C PRO A 3 -0.77 15.94 -12.05
N VAL A 4 -1.81 15.69 -11.25
CA VAL A 4 -2.65 16.78 -10.71
C VAL A 4 -2.22 17.18 -9.30
N SER A 5 -1.98 16.22 -8.42
CA SER A 5 -1.66 16.52 -7.02
C SER A 5 -0.16 16.68 -6.74
N GLY A 6 0.72 16.32 -7.68
CA GLY A 6 2.17 16.31 -7.49
C GLY A 6 2.68 15.31 -6.44
N ARG A 7 1.81 14.45 -5.90
CA ARG A 7 2.20 13.47 -4.87
C ARG A 7 2.85 12.26 -5.51
N LYS A 8 3.79 11.65 -4.79
CA LYS A 8 4.34 10.34 -5.16
C LYS A 8 3.27 9.28 -4.98
N VAL A 9 3.12 8.41 -5.96
CA VAL A 9 2.17 7.28 -5.94
C VAL A 9 2.94 6.00 -6.19
N LEU A 10 2.58 4.95 -5.48
CA LEU A 10 3.04 3.60 -5.79
C LEU A 10 2.15 3.04 -6.91
N PHE A 11 2.63 3.20 -8.15
CA PHE A 11 1.88 2.78 -9.34
C PHE A 11 2.32 1.40 -9.81
N VAL A 12 2.01 0.39 -8.99
CA VAL A 12 2.25 -1.03 -9.29
C VAL A 12 1.03 -1.85 -8.90
N ASN A 13 0.70 -2.85 -9.69
CA ASN A 13 -0.34 -3.82 -9.35
C ASN A 13 -0.05 -5.18 -10.00
N PRO A 14 -0.51 -6.29 -9.43
CA PRO A 14 -0.16 -7.64 -9.90
C PRO A 14 -0.75 -7.98 -11.28
N GLN A 15 -1.74 -7.23 -11.76
CA GLN A 15 -2.39 -7.51 -13.05
C GLN A 15 -1.58 -6.97 -14.24
N PHE A 16 -0.90 -5.83 -14.08
CA PHE A 16 -0.25 -5.14 -15.19
C PHE A 16 1.26 -4.97 -15.01
N THR A 17 1.77 -5.04 -13.78
CA THR A 17 3.20 -4.87 -13.51
C THR A 17 3.89 -6.22 -13.49
N VAL A 18 4.64 -6.53 -14.53
CA VAL A 18 5.27 -7.85 -14.72
C VAL A 18 6.73 -7.90 -14.30
N ALA A 19 7.45 -6.77 -14.38
CA ALA A 19 8.88 -6.71 -14.05
C ALA A 19 9.34 -5.28 -13.73
N ILE A 20 10.47 -5.18 -13.01
CA ILE A 20 11.20 -3.93 -12.80
C ILE A 20 12.32 -3.88 -13.84
N LYS A 21 12.33 -2.82 -14.65
CA LYS A 21 13.32 -2.66 -15.71
C LYS A 21 14.74 -2.62 -15.15
N SER A 22 15.66 -3.31 -15.80
CA SER A 22 17.09 -3.39 -15.44
C SER A 22 17.37 -4.06 -14.08
N MET A 23 16.47 -4.92 -13.62
CA MET A 23 16.65 -5.76 -12.45
C MET A 23 16.62 -7.24 -12.86
N ASP A 24 17.34 -8.09 -12.13
CA ASP A 24 17.24 -9.54 -12.28
C ASP A 24 15.80 -10.01 -12.05
N GLU A 25 15.37 -11.05 -12.76
CA GLU A 25 13.99 -11.52 -12.72
C GLU A 25 13.56 -11.95 -11.30
N ARG A 26 14.43 -12.66 -10.60
CA ARG A 26 14.16 -13.16 -9.24
C ARG A 26 14.08 -12.02 -8.23
N GLU A 27 15.00 -11.06 -8.32
CA GLU A 27 15.00 -9.88 -7.47
C GLU A 27 13.78 -9.00 -7.75
N SER A 28 13.47 -8.79 -9.04
CA SER A 28 12.30 -8.02 -9.49
C SER A 28 11.01 -8.61 -8.94
N ARG A 29 10.83 -9.93 -9.06
CA ARG A 29 9.65 -10.62 -8.53
C ARG A 29 9.53 -10.45 -7.03
N SER A 30 10.62 -10.71 -6.28
CA SER A 30 10.62 -10.58 -4.82
C SER A 30 10.26 -9.17 -4.36
N LEU A 31 10.79 -8.15 -5.02
CA LEU A 31 10.49 -6.76 -4.70
C LEU A 31 9.05 -6.38 -5.06
N LEU A 32 8.56 -6.84 -6.22
CA LEU A 32 7.17 -6.59 -6.64
C LEU A 32 6.17 -7.23 -5.67
N ASP A 33 6.45 -8.43 -5.18
CA ASP A 33 5.57 -9.09 -4.19
C ASP A 33 5.45 -8.26 -2.90
N ILE A 34 6.55 -7.70 -2.41
CA ILE A 34 6.54 -6.79 -1.25
C ILE A 34 5.71 -5.53 -1.55
N LEU A 35 5.85 -4.96 -2.74
CA LEU A 35 5.13 -3.76 -3.14
C LEU A 35 3.63 -4.02 -3.34
N PHE A 36 3.25 -5.17 -3.88
CA PHE A 36 1.85 -5.56 -4.05
C PHE A 36 1.14 -5.75 -2.70
N GLN A 37 1.85 -6.26 -1.69
CA GLN A 37 1.31 -6.41 -0.34
C GLN A 37 0.93 -5.06 0.31
N GLN A 38 1.50 -3.95 -0.13
CA GLN A 38 1.13 -2.63 0.38
C GLN A 38 -0.36 -2.30 0.15
N ALA A 39 -0.95 -2.77 -0.95
CA ALA A 39 -2.37 -2.59 -1.21
C ALA A 39 -3.27 -3.42 -0.28
N GLN A 40 -2.71 -4.41 0.42
CA GLN A 40 -3.43 -5.30 1.33
C GLN A 40 -3.43 -4.80 2.78
N VAL A 41 -2.67 -3.76 3.10
CA VAL A 41 -2.63 -3.14 4.43
C VAL A 41 -3.98 -2.50 4.73
N PRO A 42 -4.68 -2.92 5.81
CA PRO A 42 -6.05 -2.47 6.11
C PRO A 42 -6.18 -0.96 6.26
N GLU A 43 -5.15 -0.29 6.78
CA GLU A 43 -5.10 1.15 7.00
C GLU A 43 -5.12 1.96 5.70
N TYR A 44 -4.80 1.32 4.57
CA TYR A 44 -4.83 1.94 3.24
C TYR A 44 -6.06 1.55 2.45
N GLN A 45 -6.97 0.77 3.03
CA GLN A 45 -8.16 0.27 2.38
C GLN A 45 -9.42 1.04 2.79
N PHE A 46 -10.28 1.23 1.82
CA PHE A 46 -11.66 1.66 2.04
C PHE A 46 -12.60 0.61 1.46
N ARG A 47 -13.49 0.07 2.29
CA ARG A 47 -14.50 -0.90 1.87
C ARG A 47 -15.84 -0.22 1.73
N HIS A 48 -16.39 -0.27 0.53
CA HIS A 48 -17.70 0.28 0.21
C HIS A 48 -18.74 -0.81 0.05
N HIS A 49 -19.88 -0.65 0.70
CA HIS A 49 -21.06 -1.48 0.49
C HIS A 49 -21.99 -0.78 -0.50
N TRP A 50 -22.25 -1.45 -1.61
CA TRP A 50 -23.07 -0.91 -2.67
C TRP A 50 -24.55 -0.90 -2.30
N ALA A 51 -25.23 0.20 -2.61
CA ALA A 51 -26.69 0.33 -2.61
C ALA A 51 -27.16 0.69 -4.02
N PRO A 52 -28.44 0.41 -4.36
CA PRO A 52 -29.02 0.87 -5.62
C PRO A 52 -28.80 2.38 -5.83
N HIS A 53 -28.52 2.77 -7.07
CA HIS A 53 -28.24 4.17 -7.45
C HIS A 53 -27.01 4.80 -6.83
N THR A 54 -26.07 4.01 -6.31
CA THR A 54 -24.79 4.52 -5.84
C THR A 54 -23.85 4.77 -7.02
N LEU A 55 -23.24 5.95 -7.06
CA LEU A 55 -22.17 6.31 -7.98
C LEU A 55 -20.86 6.46 -7.18
N ILE A 56 -19.82 5.76 -7.61
CA ILE A 56 -18.48 5.93 -7.05
C ILE A 56 -17.52 6.37 -8.16
N MET A 57 -16.65 7.30 -7.83
CA MET A 57 -15.60 7.78 -8.71
C MET A 57 -14.26 7.64 -7.99
N TRP A 58 -13.26 7.12 -8.69
CA TRP A 58 -11.88 7.03 -8.18
C TRP A 58 -10.87 7.30 -9.30
N ASP A 59 -9.67 7.70 -8.90
CA ASP A 59 -8.58 7.95 -9.84
C ASP A 59 -7.67 6.70 -9.92
N ASN A 60 -7.68 6.02 -11.05
CA ASN A 60 -6.86 4.82 -11.28
C ASN A 60 -5.34 5.07 -11.20
N ARG A 61 -4.90 6.32 -11.25
CA ARG A 61 -3.48 6.68 -11.13
C ARG A 61 -2.97 6.58 -9.70
N SER A 62 -3.85 6.64 -8.71
CA SER A 62 -3.50 6.63 -7.29
C SER A 62 -4.24 5.56 -6.48
N THR A 63 -5.21 4.90 -7.09
CA THR A 63 -6.11 3.97 -6.40
C THR A 63 -6.15 2.64 -7.14
N GLN A 64 -6.16 1.56 -6.40
CA GLN A 64 -6.49 0.23 -6.89
C GLN A 64 -7.85 -0.17 -6.32
N HIS A 65 -8.57 -1.03 -7.02
CA HIS A 65 -9.83 -1.54 -6.53
C HIS A 65 -9.94 -3.04 -6.73
N TYR A 66 -10.67 -3.67 -5.83
CA TYR A 66 -10.96 -5.09 -5.86
C TYR A 66 -12.46 -5.31 -5.67
N ALA A 67 -13.07 -6.07 -6.57
CA ALA A 67 -14.46 -6.47 -6.45
C ALA A 67 -14.57 -7.68 -5.51
N VAL A 68 -15.04 -7.45 -4.29
CA VAL A 68 -15.24 -8.52 -3.32
C VAL A 68 -16.36 -9.42 -3.80
N ASN A 69 -16.13 -10.73 -3.83
CA ASN A 69 -17.09 -11.72 -4.30
C ASN A 69 -17.93 -12.27 -3.13
N ASP A 70 -18.65 -11.38 -2.45
CA ASP A 70 -19.46 -11.66 -1.27
C ASP A 70 -20.99 -11.47 -1.51
N TYR A 71 -21.40 -11.34 -2.77
CA TYR A 71 -22.79 -11.07 -3.16
C TYR A 71 -23.56 -12.32 -3.57
N PHE A 72 -22.92 -13.47 -3.71
CA PHE A 72 -23.62 -14.71 -4.10
C PHE A 72 -24.61 -15.16 -3.00
N PRO A 73 -25.83 -15.61 -3.38
CA PRO A 73 -26.38 -15.89 -4.72
C PRO A 73 -27.02 -14.70 -5.44
N GLN A 74 -26.96 -13.50 -4.90
CA GLN A 74 -27.57 -12.31 -5.50
C GLN A 74 -26.90 -11.97 -6.82
N ARG A 75 -27.69 -11.43 -7.76
CA ARG A 75 -27.14 -10.90 -9.01
C ARG A 75 -26.47 -9.55 -8.77
N ARG A 76 -25.22 -9.43 -9.20
CA ARG A 76 -24.51 -8.15 -9.24
C ARG A 76 -24.56 -7.60 -10.68
N TYR A 77 -25.07 -6.38 -10.83
CA TYR A 77 -25.05 -5.64 -12.08
C TYR A 77 -24.40 -4.27 -11.84
N MET A 78 -23.40 -3.95 -12.64
CA MET A 78 -22.61 -2.73 -12.50
C MET A 78 -22.33 -2.13 -13.88
N GLU A 79 -22.46 -0.82 -13.98
CA GLU A 79 -22.04 -0.07 -15.16
C GLU A 79 -20.78 0.72 -14.83
N ARG A 80 -19.87 0.82 -15.80
CA ARG A 80 -18.61 1.54 -15.64
C ARG A 80 -18.32 2.39 -16.86
N VAL A 81 -17.95 3.64 -16.60
CA VAL A 81 -17.40 4.55 -17.60
C VAL A 81 -15.98 4.91 -17.17
N THR A 82 -15.05 4.88 -18.10
CA THR A 82 -13.67 5.30 -17.88
C THR A 82 -13.42 6.62 -18.56
N ILE A 83 -13.00 7.62 -17.78
CA ILE A 83 -12.60 8.93 -18.30
C ILE A 83 -11.11 8.84 -18.68
N LYS A 84 -10.79 9.18 -19.93
CA LYS A 84 -9.42 9.20 -20.41
C LYS A 84 -8.64 10.34 -19.75
N GLY A 85 -7.52 10.00 -19.13
CA GLY A 85 -6.57 10.95 -18.55
C GLY A 85 -5.23 10.97 -19.29
N GLY A 86 -4.33 11.84 -18.83
CA GLY A 86 -2.94 11.84 -19.27
C GLY A 86 -2.16 10.63 -18.71
N PRO A 87 -0.98 10.32 -19.28
CA PRO A 87 -0.11 9.28 -18.81
C PRO A 87 0.39 9.57 -17.38
N VAL A 88 0.74 8.51 -16.66
CA VAL A 88 1.47 8.64 -15.40
C VAL A 88 2.94 8.87 -15.70
N GLU A 89 3.52 9.90 -15.09
CA GLU A 89 4.92 10.24 -15.27
C GLU A 89 5.77 9.61 -14.16
N GLY A 90 6.92 9.04 -14.54
CA GLY A 90 7.91 8.55 -13.61
C GLY A 90 8.51 9.70 -12.80
N VAL A 91 9.03 9.38 -11.61
CA VAL A 91 9.91 10.30 -10.91
C VAL A 91 11.29 10.22 -11.58
N GLU A 92 11.89 11.38 -11.83
CA GLU A 92 13.27 11.43 -12.30
C GLU A 92 14.16 10.62 -11.36
N ARG A 93 15.11 9.86 -11.93
CA ARG A 93 15.94 8.91 -11.18
C ARG A 93 16.65 9.65 -10.06
N ALA A 94 16.19 9.48 -8.84
CA ALA A 94 16.86 10.05 -7.69
C ALA A 94 18.27 9.47 -7.62
N ASP A 95 19.27 10.34 -7.40
CA ASP A 95 20.63 9.91 -7.12
C ASP A 95 20.65 8.84 -6.02
N PRO A 96 21.34 7.69 -6.23
CA PRO A 96 21.37 6.60 -5.26
C PRO A 96 21.76 7.02 -3.85
N GLU A 97 22.62 8.03 -3.70
CA GLU A 97 23.03 8.53 -2.39
C GLU A 97 21.92 9.34 -1.71
N SER A 98 21.16 10.12 -2.46
CA SER A 98 20.00 10.82 -1.93
C SER A 98 18.91 9.85 -1.45
N VAL A 99 18.71 8.73 -2.16
CA VAL A 99 17.79 7.65 -1.75
C VAL A 99 18.27 6.99 -0.46
N ARG A 100 19.55 6.63 -0.37
CA ARG A 100 20.14 6.05 0.85
C ARG A 100 20.01 6.98 2.04
N LYS A 101 20.24 8.27 1.84
CA LYS A 101 20.09 9.31 2.87
C LYS A 101 18.64 9.44 3.34
N ALA A 102 17.68 9.37 2.41
CA ALA A 102 16.25 9.39 2.72
C ALA A 102 15.82 8.13 3.51
N ILE A 103 16.31 6.96 3.12
CA ILE A 103 16.06 5.69 3.82
C ILE A 103 16.64 5.74 5.24
N ARG A 104 17.90 6.16 5.41
CA ARG A 104 18.52 6.32 6.74
C ARG A 104 17.76 7.29 7.64
N ARG A 105 17.18 8.34 7.06
CA ARG A 105 16.34 9.31 7.78
C ARG A 105 15.00 8.73 8.21
N ALA A 106 14.37 7.94 7.33
CA ALA A 106 13.07 7.31 7.58
C ALA A 106 13.15 6.17 8.61
N ILE A 107 14.23 5.37 8.57
CA ILE A 107 14.42 4.25 9.51
C ILE A 107 14.79 4.76 10.91
N GLY A 108 15.30 6.00 11.05
CA GLY A 108 15.73 6.54 12.33
C GLY A 108 16.87 5.73 12.96
N LYS A 109 17.63 6.33 13.89
CA LYS A 109 18.49 5.51 14.76
C LYS A 109 17.58 4.59 15.58
N PRO A 110 17.85 3.27 15.67
CA PRO A 110 17.11 2.41 16.57
C PRO A 110 17.15 3.07 17.97
N LYS A 111 15.98 3.39 18.51
CA LYS A 111 15.88 3.83 19.89
C LYS A 111 16.55 2.73 20.71
N SER A 112 17.65 3.05 21.39
CA SER A 112 18.32 2.11 22.26
C SER A 112 17.27 1.60 23.26
N ALA A 113 16.96 0.33 23.16
CA ALA A 113 16.07 -0.35 24.12
C ALA A 113 16.86 -0.57 25.42
N HIS A 114 17.15 0.52 26.13
CA HIS A 114 17.55 0.50 27.53
C HIS A 114 16.30 0.79 28.36
N GLY A 115 15.33 -0.13 28.29
CA GLY A 115 14.36 -0.31 29.34
C GLY A 115 15.10 -0.83 30.55
N LYS A 116 15.08 -0.09 31.66
CA LYS A 116 15.53 -0.58 32.95
C LYS A 116 14.84 -1.92 33.24
N PRO A 117 15.56 -2.94 33.78
CA PRO A 117 14.92 -4.18 34.15
C PRO A 117 13.80 -3.90 35.17
N GLN A 118 12.60 -4.33 34.85
CA GLN A 118 11.46 -4.26 35.75
C GLN A 118 11.73 -5.18 36.93
N ALA A 119 11.58 -4.67 38.15
CA ALA A 119 11.74 -5.47 39.36
C ALA A 119 10.76 -6.66 39.36
N PRO A 120 11.16 -7.81 39.93
CA PRO A 120 10.31 -9.00 39.96
C PRO A 120 9.01 -8.69 40.76
N ILE A 121 7.87 -9.05 40.16
CA ILE A 121 6.56 -8.99 40.80
C ILE A 121 6.53 -10.09 41.86
N THR A 122 6.52 -9.72 43.13
CA THR A 122 6.24 -10.65 44.23
C THR A 122 4.74 -11.00 44.25
N PRO A 123 4.35 -12.26 44.33
CA PRO A 123 2.95 -12.62 44.46
C PRO A 123 2.45 -12.29 45.87
N GLU A 124 1.58 -11.34 45.99
CA GLU A 124 0.85 -11.06 47.21
C GLU A 124 -0.28 -12.06 47.34
N THR A 125 -0.23 -12.79 48.43
CA THR A 125 -1.16 -13.87 48.86
C THR A 125 -2.59 -13.36 48.92
N ALA A 126 -3.47 -13.93 48.11
CA ALA A 126 -4.90 -13.83 48.27
C ALA A 126 -5.28 -14.51 49.63
N LYS A 127 -5.74 -13.75 50.57
CA LYS A 127 -6.54 -14.27 51.71
C LYS A 127 -8.01 -14.17 51.34
N VAL A 128 -8.67 -15.27 51.63
CA VAL A 128 -10.07 -15.62 51.54
C VAL A 128 -11.03 -14.47 51.89
#